data_ba35b214f75c580ad31c8e982b1c2d0a
#
_entry.id   ba35b214f75c580ad31c8e982b1c2d0a
#
_cell.length_a   1.000
_cell.length_b   1.000
_cell.length_c   1.000
_cell.angle_alpha   90.00
_cell.angle_beta   90.00
_cell.angle_gamma   90.00
#
_symmetry.space_group_name_H-M   'P 1'
#
loop_
_entity.id
_entity.type
_entity.pdbx_description
1 polymer ?
#
loop_
_entity_poly.entity_id
_entity_poly.type
_entity_poly.pdbx_seq_one_letter_code
_entity_poly.pdbx_strand_id
1 'polypeptide(L)'
;MKNFLIHETGVHFIDVFRYLFGEPQTLSADLRRLNPAIAGEDAGHFIFYYENGLRAQFDGNRLLDHAAKNTRLTMGEMLIEGTKGSLALYGNGDLLHRLPGNTEWQTITYPFDDNDFGGDCVFLMQKHIVDHLKKNTPLQNTVADYLKNLQLEELIYESAKTHTRLDCAHE
;
A
#
# COMPACT_ATOMS: atom_id res chain seq x y z
N MET A 1 -3.09 -16.89 13.21
CA MET A 1 -1.96 -16.45 12.39
C MET A 1 -1.05 -15.63 13.29
N LYS A 2 0.27 -15.82 13.23
CA LYS A 2 1.23 -15.09 14.08
C LYS A 2 1.54 -13.69 13.53
N ASN A 3 1.58 -13.56 12.21
CA ASN A 3 1.70 -12.32 11.45
C ASN A 3 0.33 -12.01 10.84
N PHE A 4 -0.21 -10.81 10.96
CA PHE A 4 -1.59 -10.54 10.56
C PHE A 4 -1.75 -9.26 9.74
N LEU A 5 -1.73 -8.06 10.35
CA LEU A 5 -2.01 -6.80 9.64
C LEU A 5 -1.05 -6.57 8.47
N ILE A 6 0.26 -6.71 8.70
CA ILE A 6 1.25 -6.47 7.65
C ILE A 6 1.19 -7.56 6.60
N HIS A 7 1.09 -8.83 7.01
CA HIS A 7 1.07 -9.97 6.10
C HIS A 7 -0.18 -10.00 5.21
N GLU A 8 -1.34 -9.60 5.72
CA GLU A 8 -2.63 -9.69 5.02
C GLU A 8 -3.01 -8.39 4.32
N THR A 9 -2.69 -7.23 4.91
CA THR A 9 -3.07 -5.92 4.38
C THR A 9 -1.86 -5.08 4.00
N GLY A 10 -0.86 -4.97 4.87
CA GLY A 10 0.33 -4.15 4.66
C GLY A 10 1.12 -4.53 3.42
N VAL A 11 1.15 -5.82 3.05
CA VAL A 11 1.84 -6.31 1.84
C VAL A 11 1.34 -5.64 0.55
N HIS A 12 0.07 -5.29 0.46
CA HIS A 12 -0.48 -4.56 -0.68
C HIS A 12 0.04 -3.13 -0.76
N PHE A 13 0.23 -2.47 0.38
CA PHE A 13 0.79 -1.11 0.44
C PHE A 13 2.30 -1.11 0.21
N ILE A 14 3.02 -2.16 0.60
CA ILE A 14 4.42 -2.38 0.21
C ILE A 14 4.52 -2.38 -1.32
N ASP A 15 3.68 -3.15 -2.00
CA ASP A 15 3.65 -3.23 -3.46
C ASP A 15 3.29 -1.89 -4.11
N VAL A 16 2.27 -1.21 -3.62
CA VAL A 16 1.85 0.12 -4.10
C VAL A 16 2.97 1.16 -3.92
N PHE A 17 3.67 1.19 -2.79
CA PHE A 17 4.76 2.13 -2.57
C PHE A 17 5.96 1.85 -3.48
N ARG A 18 6.29 0.59 -3.72
CA ARG A 18 7.30 0.20 -4.69
C ARG A 18 6.91 0.58 -6.12
N TYR A 19 5.65 0.37 -6.48
CA TYR A 19 5.13 0.75 -7.80
C TYR A 19 5.19 2.27 -8.03
N LEU A 20 4.81 3.07 -7.02
CA LEU A 20 4.74 4.53 -7.15
C LEU A 20 6.10 5.21 -7.00
N PHE A 21 6.96 4.70 -6.12
CA PHE A 21 8.16 5.41 -5.66
C PHE A 21 9.47 4.65 -5.87
N GLY A 22 9.39 3.40 -6.30
CA GLY A 22 10.56 2.53 -6.46
C GLY A 22 10.97 1.82 -5.17
N GLU A 23 12.20 1.31 -5.14
CA GLU A 23 12.70 0.55 -4.00
C GLU A 23 13.14 1.49 -2.86
N PRO A 24 12.71 1.24 -1.61
CA PRO A 24 13.16 2.02 -0.46
C PRO A 24 14.62 1.72 -0.08
N GLN A 25 15.31 2.71 0.47
CA GLN A 25 16.68 2.55 0.97
C GLN A 25 16.70 1.94 2.38
N THR A 26 15.84 2.45 3.26
CA THR A 26 15.74 1.97 4.65
C THR A 26 14.28 1.99 5.08
N LEU A 27 13.97 1.26 6.16
CA LEU A 27 12.65 1.27 6.76
C LEU A 27 12.69 1.29 8.30
N SER A 28 11.58 1.71 8.90
CA SER A 28 11.31 1.54 10.34
C SER A 28 9.85 1.18 10.56
N ALA A 29 9.55 0.46 11.66
CA ALA A 29 8.20 0.01 11.99
C ALA A 29 7.93 -0.05 13.49
N ASP A 30 6.67 0.17 13.87
CA ASP A 30 6.10 -0.13 15.20
C ASP A 30 4.81 -0.92 14.99
N LEU A 31 4.74 -2.14 15.50
CA LEU A 31 3.61 -3.05 15.36
C LEU A 31 3.06 -3.43 16.73
N ARG A 32 1.72 -3.49 16.82
CA ARG A 32 1.01 -3.72 18.08
C ARG A 32 -0.09 -4.75 17.92
N ARG A 33 -0.28 -5.55 18.97
CA ARG A 33 -1.43 -6.39 19.15
C ARG A 33 -2.33 -5.78 20.22
N LEU A 34 -3.45 -5.17 19.80
CA LEU A 34 -4.42 -4.53 20.67
C LEU A 34 -5.57 -5.47 21.05
N ASN A 35 -5.99 -6.34 20.11
CA ASN A 35 -7.03 -7.33 20.37
C ASN A 35 -6.42 -8.61 20.94
N PRO A 36 -6.69 -8.97 22.21
CA PRO A 36 -6.13 -10.17 22.82
C PRO A 36 -6.66 -11.50 22.24
N ALA A 37 -7.77 -11.45 21.47
CA ALA A 37 -8.36 -12.65 20.87
C ALA A 37 -7.59 -13.18 19.66
N ILE A 38 -6.68 -12.39 19.09
CA ILE A 38 -5.86 -12.79 17.93
C ILE A 38 -4.39 -12.95 18.33
N ALA A 39 -3.63 -13.70 17.54
CA ALA A 39 -2.22 -13.97 17.81
C ALA A 39 -1.26 -12.99 17.16
N GLY A 40 -1.64 -12.38 16.04
CA GLY A 40 -0.83 -11.43 15.27
C GLY A 40 -1.11 -9.98 15.66
N GLU A 41 -0.37 -9.07 15.07
CA GLU A 41 -0.55 -7.62 15.18
C GLU A 41 -1.80 -7.18 14.41
N ASP A 42 -2.53 -6.21 14.95
CA ASP A 42 -3.77 -5.65 14.40
C ASP A 42 -3.75 -4.13 14.28
N ALA A 43 -2.67 -3.51 14.73
CA ALA A 43 -2.41 -2.09 14.57
C ALA A 43 -0.91 -1.83 14.43
N GLY A 44 -0.54 -0.74 13.78
CA GLY A 44 0.84 -0.32 13.65
C GLY A 44 1.13 0.42 12.37
N HIS A 45 2.35 0.86 12.25
CA HIS A 45 2.82 1.58 11.08
C HIS A 45 4.20 1.12 10.64
N PHE A 46 4.51 1.34 9.36
CA PHE A 46 5.88 1.32 8.85
C PHE A 46 6.14 2.54 7.98
N ILE A 47 7.39 2.95 7.91
CA ILE A 47 7.85 4.08 7.09
C ILE A 47 9.00 3.59 6.21
N PHE A 48 8.85 3.80 4.89
CA PHE A 48 9.91 3.64 3.92
C PHE A 48 10.60 4.98 3.68
N TYR A 49 11.92 4.96 3.61
CA TYR A 49 12.76 6.11 3.35
C TYR A 49 13.52 5.90 2.05
N TYR A 50 13.49 6.90 1.18
CA TYR A 50 14.10 6.87 -0.14
C TYR A 50 15.28 7.82 -0.21
N GLU A 51 16.23 7.54 -1.10
CA GLU A 51 17.45 8.33 -1.25
C GLU A 51 17.19 9.81 -1.56
N ASN A 52 16.15 10.09 -2.33
CA ASN A 52 15.71 11.44 -2.70
C ASN A 52 15.00 12.22 -1.59
N GLY A 53 14.92 11.66 -0.37
CA GLY A 53 14.28 12.26 0.79
C GLY A 53 12.76 12.03 0.88
N LEU A 54 12.15 11.32 -0.08
CA LEU A 54 10.75 10.91 0.01
C LEU A 54 10.56 9.94 1.19
N ARG A 55 9.39 9.97 1.79
CA ARG A 55 8.93 9.00 2.79
C ARG A 55 7.56 8.50 2.39
N ALA A 56 7.35 7.19 2.45
CA ALA A 56 6.04 6.57 2.33
C ALA A 56 5.70 5.89 3.65
N GLN A 57 4.55 6.23 4.22
CA GLN A 57 4.10 5.69 5.49
C GLN A 57 2.80 4.93 5.31
N PHE A 58 2.75 3.73 5.82
CA PHE A 58 1.54 2.98 6.08
C PHE A 58 1.20 3.11 7.56
N ASP A 59 -0.04 3.41 7.87
CA ASP A 59 -0.60 3.37 9.22
C ASP A 59 -1.90 2.57 9.18
N GLY A 60 -1.92 1.40 9.82
CA GLY A 60 -3.00 0.44 9.74
C GLY A 60 -3.58 0.09 11.10
N ASN A 61 -4.90 -0.09 11.11
CA ASN A 61 -5.66 -0.48 12.28
C ASN A 61 -6.85 -1.35 11.87
N ARG A 62 -6.87 -2.60 12.33
CA ARG A 62 -7.95 -3.57 12.04
C ARG A 62 -9.17 -3.42 12.96
N LEU A 63 -9.13 -2.49 13.90
CA LEU A 63 -10.22 -2.24 14.84
C LEU A 63 -11.27 -1.26 14.30
N LEU A 64 -10.93 -0.51 13.25
CA LEU A 64 -11.79 0.46 12.61
C LEU A 64 -11.67 0.34 11.08
N ASP A 65 -12.81 0.49 10.40
CA ASP A 65 -12.82 0.66 8.95
C ASP A 65 -12.65 2.15 8.58
N HIS A 66 -12.11 2.39 7.38
CA HIS A 66 -12.13 3.72 6.79
C HIS A 66 -13.54 4.13 6.34
N ALA A 67 -13.79 5.43 6.22
CA ALA A 67 -15.10 5.98 5.86
C ALA A 67 -15.42 5.75 4.38
N ALA A 68 -16.26 4.75 4.09
CA ALA A 68 -16.73 4.45 2.74
C ALA A 68 -18.08 3.74 2.77
N LYS A 69 -18.93 3.97 1.73
CA LYS A 69 -20.16 3.18 1.53
C LYS A 69 -19.83 1.75 1.15
N ASN A 70 -18.83 1.55 0.30
CA ASN A 70 -18.28 0.26 -0.07
C ASN A 70 -16.79 0.24 0.32
N THR A 71 -16.47 -0.39 1.44
CA THR A 71 -15.10 -0.49 1.97
C THR A 71 -14.15 -1.34 1.12
N ARG A 72 -14.63 -1.88 -0.02
CA ARG A 72 -13.84 -2.66 -0.96
C ARG A 72 -13.37 -1.88 -2.19
N LEU A 73 -13.79 -0.61 -2.34
CA LEU A 73 -13.34 0.26 -3.44
C LEU A 73 -11.88 0.65 -3.28
N THR A 74 -11.49 0.93 -2.06
CA THR A 74 -10.11 1.23 -1.69
C THR A 74 -9.72 0.36 -0.48
N MET A 75 -8.44 0.26 -0.20
CA MET A 75 -7.94 -0.42 1.01
C MET A 75 -7.67 0.56 2.16
N GLY A 76 -8.25 1.75 2.09
CA GLY A 76 -8.04 2.86 3.02
C GLY A 76 -8.02 4.19 2.29
N GLU A 77 -7.41 5.18 2.91
CA GLU A 77 -7.24 6.53 2.37
C GLU A 77 -5.77 6.81 2.15
N MET A 78 -5.45 7.70 1.20
CA MET A 78 -4.06 8.07 0.91
C MET A 78 -3.93 9.57 0.73
N LEU A 79 -2.89 10.15 1.34
CA LEU A 79 -2.45 11.53 1.09
C LEU A 79 -1.04 11.50 0.53
N ILE A 80 -0.83 12.14 -0.63
CA ILE A 80 0.48 12.35 -1.23
C ILE A 80 0.75 13.84 -1.24
N GLU A 81 1.84 14.27 -0.63
CA GLU A 81 2.28 15.66 -0.59
C GLU A 81 3.60 15.83 -1.33
N GLY A 82 3.64 16.79 -2.23
CA GLY A 82 4.82 17.08 -3.03
C GLY A 82 5.00 18.57 -3.30
N THR A 83 6.12 18.94 -3.90
CA THR A 83 6.45 20.33 -4.21
C THR A 83 5.50 20.98 -5.24
N LYS A 84 4.76 20.16 -6.00
CA LYS A 84 3.80 20.64 -7.02
C LYS A 84 2.35 20.59 -6.56
N GLY A 85 2.08 20.13 -5.34
CA GLY A 85 0.73 20.04 -4.77
C GLY A 85 0.52 18.78 -3.97
N SER A 86 -0.74 18.54 -3.61
CA SER A 86 -1.16 17.38 -2.82
C SER A 86 -2.23 16.60 -3.58
N LEU A 87 -2.23 15.28 -3.44
CA LEU A 87 -3.29 14.38 -3.90
C LEU A 87 -3.89 13.69 -2.68
N ALA A 88 -5.22 13.57 -2.64
CA ALA A 88 -5.92 12.82 -1.62
C ALA A 88 -6.87 11.80 -2.28
N LEU A 89 -6.72 10.53 -1.90
CA LEU A 89 -7.65 9.46 -2.24
C LEU A 89 -8.47 9.13 -1.00
N TYR A 90 -9.79 9.24 -1.10
CA TYR A 90 -10.72 8.89 -0.04
C TYR A 90 -11.32 7.49 -0.24
N GLY A 91 -11.87 6.94 0.84
CA GLY A 91 -12.40 5.58 0.85
C GLY A 91 -13.51 5.28 -0.17
N ASN A 92 -14.25 6.28 -0.62
CA ASN A 92 -15.23 6.13 -1.70
C ASN A 92 -14.63 6.17 -3.12
N GLY A 93 -13.31 6.24 -3.25
CA GLY A 93 -12.63 6.39 -4.53
C GLY A 93 -12.53 7.84 -5.04
N ASP A 94 -12.98 8.82 -4.26
CA ASP A 94 -12.84 10.23 -4.60
C ASP A 94 -11.36 10.63 -4.62
N LEU A 95 -10.88 11.07 -5.78
CA LEU A 95 -9.53 11.56 -5.96
C LEU A 95 -9.55 13.08 -6.08
N LEU A 96 -8.86 13.74 -5.16
CA LEU A 96 -8.77 15.19 -5.10
C LEU A 96 -7.34 15.65 -5.27
N HIS A 97 -7.18 16.84 -5.83
CA HIS A 97 -5.89 17.48 -5.95
C HIS A 97 -5.94 18.94 -5.48
N ARG A 98 -4.83 19.43 -4.92
CA ARG A 98 -4.68 20.81 -4.46
C ARG A 98 -3.32 21.36 -4.85
N LEU A 99 -3.30 22.48 -5.58
CA LEU A 99 -2.07 23.18 -5.94
C LEU A 99 -1.46 23.93 -4.74
N PRO A 100 -0.14 24.15 -4.70
CA PRO A 100 0.49 24.97 -3.68
C PRO A 100 -0.12 26.37 -3.63
N GLY A 101 -0.39 26.86 -2.41
CA GLY A 101 -0.99 28.17 -2.17
C GLY A 101 -2.52 28.23 -2.29
N ASN A 102 -3.16 27.18 -2.80
CA ASN A 102 -4.62 27.07 -2.82
C ASN A 102 -5.14 26.46 -1.53
N THR A 103 -6.32 26.89 -1.08
CA THR A 103 -7.07 26.30 0.03
C THR A 103 -8.08 25.26 -0.44
N GLU A 104 -8.52 25.37 -1.69
CA GLU A 104 -9.57 24.54 -2.26
C GLU A 104 -9.00 23.28 -2.93
N TRP A 105 -9.65 22.15 -2.69
CA TRP A 105 -9.40 20.89 -3.37
C TRP A 105 -10.25 20.80 -4.64
N GLN A 106 -9.68 20.25 -5.70
CA GLN A 106 -10.35 20.02 -6.98
C GLN A 106 -10.48 18.53 -7.22
N THR A 107 -11.66 18.08 -7.62
CA THR A 107 -11.90 16.68 -7.96
C THR A 107 -11.21 16.32 -9.27
N ILE A 108 -10.50 15.20 -9.27
CA ILE A 108 -9.97 14.56 -10.48
C ILE A 108 -10.99 13.52 -10.93
N THR A 109 -11.57 13.71 -12.12
CA THR A 109 -12.42 12.71 -12.73
C THR A 109 -11.59 11.68 -13.46
N TYR A 110 -11.80 10.39 -13.18
CA TYR A 110 -11.17 9.27 -13.85
C TYR A 110 -12.21 8.18 -14.14
N PRO A 111 -12.03 7.37 -15.22
CA PRO A 111 -12.92 6.25 -15.49
C PRO A 111 -12.79 5.21 -14.38
N PHE A 112 -13.92 4.81 -13.84
CA PHE A 112 -13.99 3.90 -12.72
C PHE A 112 -15.31 3.10 -12.82
N ASP A 113 -15.21 1.78 -12.70
CA ASP A 113 -16.34 0.88 -12.66
C ASP A 113 -16.37 0.16 -11.31
N ASP A 114 -17.47 0.27 -10.57
CA ASP A 114 -17.70 -0.47 -9.32
C ASP A 114 -18.39 -1.80 -9.63
N ASN A 115 -17.73 -2.62 -10.46
CA ASN A 115 -18.22 -3.95 -10.81
C ASN A 115 -17.60 -5.01 -9.89
N ASP A 116 -18.39 -5.99 -9.50
CA ASP A 116 -17.98 -7.16 -8.72
C ASP A 116 -17.05 -6.82 -7.53
N PHE A 117 -16.04 -7.64 -7.29
CA PHE A 117 -15.11 -7.42 -6.19
C PHE A 117 -14.02 -6.42 -6.59
N GLY A 118 -14.00 -5.26 -5.91
CA GLY A 118 -12.95 -4.25 -6.06
C GLY A 118 -12.79 -3.73 -7.49
N GLY A 119 -13.92 -3.48 -8.20
CA GLY A 119 -13.90 -2.97 -9.57
C GLY A 119 -13.23 -3.93 -10.56
N ASP A 120 -13.62 -5.19 -10.53
CA ASP A 120 -13.08 -6.26 -11.39
C ASP A 120 -11.58 -6.58 -11.20
N CYS A 121 -10.97 -6.20 -10.08
CA CYS A 121 -9.53 -6.37 -9.88
C CYS A 121 -9.06 -7.84 -10.05
N VAL A 122 -9.83 -8.80 -9.57
CA VAL A 122 -9.53 -10.24 -9.73
C VAL A 122 -9.65 -10.67 -11.18
N PHE A 123 -10.71 -10.24 -11.86
CA PHE A 123 -10.91 -10.54 -13.28
C PHE A 123 -9.78 -9.93 -14.14
N LEU A 124 -9.42 -8.69 -13.89
CA LEU A 124 -8.35 -8.00 -14.62
C LEU A 124 -6.99 -8.68 -14.41
N MET A 125 -6.70 -9.13 -13.18
CA MET A 125 -5.49 -9.90 -12.89
C MET A 125 -5.45 -11.22 -13.67
N GLN A 126 -6.54 -12.00 -13.64
CA GLN A 126 -6.63 -13.26 -14.38
C GLN A 126 -6.55 -13.04 -15.90
N LYS A 127 -7.24 -12.01 -16.39
CA LYS A 127 -7.18 -11.62 -17.81
C LYS A 127 -5.75 -11.26 -18.24
N HIS A 128 -5.01 -10.54 -17.40
CA HIS A 128 -3.62 -10.18 -17.65
C HIS A 128 -2.73 -11.43 -17.84
N ILE A 129 -2.88 -12.43 -16.97
CA ILE A 129 -2.15 -13.70 -17.09
C ILE A 129 -2.54 -14.44 -18.37
N VAL A 130 -3.83 -14.53 -18.67
CA VAL A 130 -4.34 -15.20 -19.89
C VAL A 130 -3.86 -14.49 -21.16
N ASP A 131 -3.83 -13.18 -21.18
CA ASP A 131 -3.32 -12.39 -22.31
C ASP A 131 -1.81 -12.62 -22.50
N HIS A 132 -1.03 -12.73 -21.42
CA HIS A 132 0.37 -13.13 -21.51
C HIS A 132 0.53 -14.50 -22.18
N LEU A 133 -0.18 -15.50 -21.68
CA LEU A 133 -0.09 -16.87 -22.21
C LEU A 133 -0.52 -16.99 -23.69
N LYS A 134 -1.49 -16.18 -24.14
CA LYS A 134 -2.02 -16.21 -25.50
C LYS A 134 -1.27 -15.31 -26.48
N LYS A 135 -0.77 -14.16 -26.03
CA LYS A 135 -0.28 -13.08 -26.87
C LYS A 135 1.16 -12.67 -26.54
N ASN A 136 1.78 -13.34 -25.55
CA ASN A 136 3.14 -13.01 -25.06
C ASN A 136 3.27 -11.52 -24.63
N THR A 137 2.21 -10.94 -24.04
CA THR A 137 2.26 -9.58 -23.48
C THR A 137 3.17 -9.57 -22.24
N PRO A 138 3.84 -8.44 -21.93
CA PRO A 138 4.66 -8.36 -20.71
C PRO A 138 3.85 -8.69 -19.46
N LEU A 139 4.43 -9.45 -18.53
CA LEU A 139 3.85 -9.67 -17.20
C LEU A 139 4.23 -8.55 -16.26
N GLN A 140 3.26 -8.14 -15.46
CA GLN A 140 3.45 -7.35 -14.24
C GLN A 140 3.31 -8.29 -13.04
N ASN A 141 3.87 -7.93 -11.91
CA ASN A 141 3.78 -8.70 -10.67
C ASN A 141 4.27 -10.15 -10.82
N THR A 142 5.48 -10.31 -11.35
CA THR A 142 6.13 -11.62 -11.41
C THR A 142 6.45 -12.14 -10.01
N VAL A 143 6.70 -13.45 -9.89
CA VAL A 143 7.15 -14.05 -8.62
C VAL A 143 8.40 -13.35 -8.09
N ALA A 144 9.34 -13.00 -8.96
CA ALA A 144 10.56 -12.30 -8.59
C ALA A 144 10.27 -10.91 -7.99
N ASP A 145 9.31 -10.18 -8.57
CA ASP A 145 8.88 -8.88 -8.04
C ASP A 145 8.17 -9.03 -6.70
N TYR A 146 7.33 -10.05 -6.57
CA TYR A 146 6.59 -10.30 -5.32
C TYR A 146 7.51 -10.76 -4.18
N LEU A 147 8.56 -11.52 -4.46
CA LEU A 147 9.54 -11.91 -3.45
C LEU A 147 10.18 -10.69 -2.76
N LYS A 148 10.38 -9.60 -3.46
CA LYS A 148 10.86 -8.34 -2.87
C LYS A 148 9.86 -7.74 -1.86
N ASN A 149 8.55 -7.87 -2.12
CA ASN A 149 7.53 -7.46 -1.15
C ASN A 149 7.64 -8.27 0.15
N LEU A 150 7.83 -9.59 0.03
CA LEU A 150 7.98 -10.48 1.19
C LEU A 150 9.28 -10.19 1.97
N GLN A 151 10.37 -9.86 1.29
CA GLN A 151 11.61 -9.46 1.94
C GLN A 151 11.44 -8.16 2.74
N LEU A 152 10.75 -7.16 2.17
CA LEU A 152 10.42 -5.93 2.90
C LEU A 152 9.47 -6.18 4.07
N GLU A 153 8.51 -7.10 3.91
CA GLU A 153 7.64 -7.54 5.01
C GLU A 153 8.45 -8.13 6.17
N GLU A 154 9.40 -9.02 5.90
CA GLU A 154 10.27 -9.59 6.92
C GLU A 154 11.08 -8.51 7.65
N LEU A 155 11.64 -7.53 6.92
CA LEU A 155 12.35 -6.40 7.51
C LEU A 155 11.45 -5.51 8.35
N ILE A 156 10.17 -5.33 8.00
CA ILE A 156 9.19 -4.60 8.81
C ILE A 156 9.00 -5.30 10.17
N TYR A 157 8.83 -6.63 10.17
CA TYR A 157 8.72 -7.40 11.43
C TYR A 157 10.00 -7.34 12.25
N GLU A 158 11.15 -7.40 11.61
CA GLU A 158 12.44 -7.30 12.30
C GLU A 158 12.64 -5.90 12.89
N SER A 159 12.37 -4.84 12.13
CA SER A 159 12.43 -3.46 12.61
C SER A 159 11.51 -3.23 13.81
N ALA A 160 10.27 -3.71 13.76
CA ALA A 160 9.34 -3.60 14.88
C ALA A 160 9.81 -4.36 16.12
N LYS A 161 10.46 -5.51 15.95
CA LYS A 161 11.01 -6.32 17.04
C LYS A 161 12.25 -5.70 17.68
N THR A 162 13.14 -5.13 16.87
CA THR A 162 14.44 -4.56 17.31
C THR A 162 14.35 -3.09 17.66
N HIS A 163 13.24 -2.43 17.29
CA HIS A 163 13.05 -0.98 17.42
C HIS A 163 14.15 -0.17 16.72
N THR A 164 14.63 -0.69 15.60
CA THR A 164 15.71 -0.06 14.82
C THR A 164 15.27 0.18 13.37
N ARG A 165 15.86 1.20 12.77
CA ARG A 165 15.76 1.42 11.32
C ARG A 165 16.74 0.46 10.63
N LEU A 166 16.24 -0.24 9.60
CA LEU A 166 16.97 -1.26 8.86
C LEU A 166 17.23 -0.83 7.41
N ASP A 167 18.35 -1.28 6.85
CA ASP A 167 18.63 -1.14 5.42
C ASP A 167 17.78 -2.12 4.61
N CYS A 168 17.25 -1.65 3.47
CA CYS A 168 16.48 -2.45 2.52
C CYS A 168 17.34 -3.00 1.37
N ALA A 169 18.63 -2.66 1.33
CA ALA A 169 19.55 -3.19 0.32
C ALA A 169 19.65 -4.71 0.46
N HIS A 170 19.37 -5.41 -0.63
CA HIS A 170 19.56 -6.86 -0.74
C HIS A 170 20.96 -7.13 -1.29
N GLU A 171 21.70 -7.99 -0.62
CA GLU A 171 22.89 -8.62 -1.21
C GLU A 171 22.54 -9.54 -2.39
#